data_57f7110e4fff9cf7d786fa5ea12d4b38
#
_entry.id   57f7110e4fff9cf7d786fa5ea12d4b38
#
_cell.length_a   1.000
_cell.length_b   1.000
_cell.length_c   1.000
_cell.angle_alpha   90.00
_cell.angle_beta   90.00
_cell.angle_gamma   90.00
#
_symmetry.space_group_name_H-M   'P 1'
#
loop_
_entity.id
_entity.type
_entity.pdbx_description
1 polymer ?
#
loop_
_entity_poly.entity_id
_entity_poly.type
_entity_poly.pdbx_seq_one_letter_code
_entity_poly.pdbx_strand_id
1 'polypeptide(L)'
;MKLKPDTLASAHEQMALVKAQSTGAFSTNYFRQEMVGPQILTAATARSILLANDEHDFFRLYFFTSDLADLEQILRDVDFPGDVVAGYLTREADEKIAAAFHQSGFNPIATYRRMITYRLPPQRPNPALEYAIAADVDQIYEDLFQTFNKYTDHLPTKDRLHSYVVNQWVIVNRQAGRILGAVCFQLPGPRVNYNYLYNFSGNGLDFLRLQNNFYGLMHQRGIRAGFLWINQTNTRLAALHESMGWRFDGLQDYFFLRSSVN
;
A
#
# COMPACT_ATOMS: atom_id res chain seq x y z
N MET A 1 -14.48 21.94 10.83
CA MET A 1 -15.07 20.73 11.48
C MET A 1 -13.95 19.94 12.18
N LYS A 2 -14.20 19.31 13.34
CA LYS A 2 -13.16 18.50 14.02
C LYS A 2 -13.42 17.02 13.79
N LEU A 3 -12.34 16.28 13.54
CA LEU A 3 -12.34 14.82 13.60
C LEU A 3 -12.64 14.37 15.03
N LYS A 4 -13.44 13.32 15.19
CA LYS A 4 -13.81 12.76 16.49
C LYS A 4 -13.40 11.29 16.56
N PRO A 5 -12.91 10.82 17.73
CA PRO A 5 -12.70 9.40 17.95
C PRO A 5 -13.98 8.61 17.68
N ASP A 6 -13.85 7.50 16.97
CA ASP A 6 -14.98 6.67 16.57
C ASP A 6 -14.57 5.19 16.49
N THR A 7 -15.52 4.31 16.23
CA THR A 7 -15.30 2.89 15.99
C THR A 7 -15.57 2.54 14.52
N LEU A 8 -14.97 1.48 14.03
CA LEU A 8 -15.25 0.99 12.67
C LEU A 8 -16.73 0.61 12.50
N ALA A 9 -17.38 0.09 13.55
CA ALA A 9 -18.80 -0.26 13.51
C ALA A 9 -19.66 0.99 13.25
N SER A 10 -19.45 2.05 14.04
CA SER A 10 -20.15 3.33 13.87
C SER A 10 -19.87 3.95 12.50
N ALA A 11 -18.62 3.94 12.05
CA ALA A 11 -18.27 4.44 10.73
C ALA A 11 -18.98 3.67 9.60
N HIS A 12 -19.11 2.35 9.71
CA HIS A 12 -19.87 1.53 8.75
C HIS A 12 -21.36 1.86 8.75
N GLU A 13 -21.95 2.12 9.93
CA GLU A 13 -23.34 2.59 10.02
C GLU A 13 -23.52 3.93 9.30
N GLN A 14 -22.61 4.88 9.52
CA GLN A 14 -22.64 6.17 8.83
C GLN A 14 -22.47 6.02 7.31
N MET A 15 -21.57 5.16 6.83
CA MET A 15 -21.44 4.84 5.39
C MET A 15 -22.75 4.26 4.83
N ALA A 16 -23.42 3.41 5.59
CA ALA A 16 -24.72 2.85 5.18
C ALA A 16 -25.80 3.94 5.07
N LEU A 17 -25.80 4.92 5.98
CA LEU A 17 -26.71 6.08 5.89
C LEU A 17 -26.43 6.95 4.66
N VAL A 18 -25.15 7.29 4.39
CA VAL A 18 -24.76 8.03 3.17
C VAL A 18 -25.21 7.28 1.92
N LYS A 19 -25.00 5.95 1.89
CA LYS A 19 -25.43 5.10 0.78
C LYS A 19 -26.95 5.07 0.60
N ALA A 20 -27.72 4.99 1.68
CA ALA A 20 -29.17 4.96 1.64
C ALA A 20 -29.78 6.27 1.14
N GLN A 21 -29.11 7.40 1.38
CA GLN A 21 -29.52 8.72 0.89
C GLN A 21 -29.08 9.02 -0.54
N SER A 22 -28.20 8.17 -1.11
CA SER A 22 -27.71 8.33 -2.49
C SER A 22 -28.74 7.80 -3.48
N THR A 23 -29.08 8.63 -4.46
CA THR A 23 -29.88 8.24 -5.64
C THR A 23 -29.03 7.81 -6.84
N GLY A 24 -27.69 7.76 -6.69
CA GLY A 24 -26.75 7.53 -7.78
C GLY A 24 -25.49 6.77 -7.36
N ALA A 25 -24.43 6.93 -8.14
CA ALA A 25 -23.13 6.36 -7.85
C ALA A 25 -22.50 7.02 -6.61
N PHE A 26 -21.67 6.28 -5.92
CA PHE A 26 -20.82 6.78 -4.84
C PHE A 26 -19.35 6.60 -5.19
N SER A 27 -18.50 7.44 -4.60
CA SER A 27 -17.05 7.36 -4.72
C SER A 27 -16.44 7.05 -3.37
N THR A 28 -15.42 6.19 -3.37
CA THR A 28 -14.74 5.79 -2.13
C THR A 28 -13.33 5.28 -2.43
N ASN A 29 -12.42 5.45 -1.48
CA ASN A 29 -11.14 4.74 -1.43
C ASN A 29 -11.10 3.71 -0.28
N TYR A 30 -12.21 3.49 0.42
CA TYR A 30 -12.31 2.51 1.49
C TYR A 30 -12.79 1.15 0.97
N PHE A 31 -11.95 0.13 1.07
CA PHE A 31 -12.21 -1.24 0.59
C PHE A 31 -12.08 -2.31 1.70
N ARG A 32 -12.53 -2.02 2.90
CA ARG A 32 -12.41 -2.89 4.08
C ARG A 32 -10.95 -3.25 4.40
N GLN A 33 -10.09 -2.27 4.33
CA GLN A 33 -8.70 -2.43 4.76
C GLN A 33 -8.63 -2.81 6.24
N GLU A 34 -7.58 -3.53 6.60
CA GLU A 34 -7.20 -3.67 7.99
C GLU A 34 -6.74 -2.30 8.50
N MET A 35 -7.51 -1.72 9.42
CA MET A 35 -7.11 -0.50 10.09
C MET A 35 -6.03 -0.82 11.10
N VAL A 36 -4.98 -0.02 11.09
CA VAL A 36 -3.88 -0.12 12.06
C VAL A 36 -4.20 0.83 13.21
N GLY A 37 -4.27 0.30 14.42
CA GLY A 37 -4.53 1.12 15.61
C GLY A 37 -5.93 0.94 16.20
N PRO A 38 -6.08 1.23 17.49
CA PRO A 38 -7.31 0.99 18.23
C PRO A 38 -8.40 2.05 17.98
N GLN A 39 -8.04 3.19 17.43
CA GLN A 39 -8.95 4.31 17.23
C GLN A 39 -8.84 4.86 15.81
N ILE A 40 -9.99 5.07 15.21
CA ILE A 40 -10.12 5.88 14.01
C ILE A 40 -10.71 7.23 14.39
N LEU A 41 -10.41 8.24 13.60
CA LEU A 41 -11.04 9.54 13.70
C LEU A 41 -12.03 9.69 12.55
N THR A 42 -13.23 10.19 12.79
CA THR A 42 -14.23 10.40 11.75
C THR A 42 -14.74 11.83 11.70
N ALA A 43 -15.16 12.25 10.52
CA ALA A 43 -15.99 13.42 10.30
C ALA A 43 -17.04 13.07 9.23
N ALA A 44 -18.28 13.47 9.42
CA ALA A 44 -19.36 13.13 8.52
C ALA A 44 -20.32 14.29 8.27
N THR A 45 -20.88 14.31 7.09
CA THR A 45 -22.04 15.10 6.68
C THR A 45 -23.18 14.15 6.31
N ALA A 46 -24.26 14.67 5.76
CA ALA A 46 -25.32 13.83 5.21
C ALA A 46 -24.90 13.03 3.97
N ARG A 47 -23.86 13.46 3.23
CA ARG A 47 -23.46 12.90 1.94
C ARG A 47 -22.04 12.35 1.87
N SER A 48 -21.23 12.61 2.89
CA SER A 48 -19.83 12.17 2.94
C SER A 48 -19.42 11.76 4.34
N ILE A 49 -18.50 10.79 4.42
CA ILE A 49 -17.80 10.45 5.65
C ILE A 49 -16.31 10.35 5.35
N LEU A 50 -15.50 10.92 6.23
CA LEU A 50 -14.04 10.76 6.28
C LEU A 50 -13.68 9.88 7.45
N LEU A 51 -12.71 8.97 7.22
CA LEU A 51 -12.08 8.16 8.26
C LEU A 51 -10.59 8.43 8.20
N ALA A 52 -10.01 8.88 9.28
CA ALA A 52 -8.56 9.04 9.42
C ALA A 52 -8.03 7.97 10.38
N ASN A 53 -7.13 7.14 9.87
CA ASN A 53 -6.44 6.10 10.63
C ASN A 53 -5.03 6.56 10.94
N ASP A 54 -4.61 6.48 12.19
CA ASP A 54 -3.25 6.83 12.61
C ASP A 54 -2.28 5.74 12.15
N GLU A 55 -1.33 6.10 11.28
CA GLU A 55 -0.30 5.22 10.76
C GLU A 55 1.08 5.84 10.98
N HIS A 56 1.87 5.24 11.86
CA HIS A 56 3.22 5.72 12.19
C HIS A 56 3.21 7.16 12.75
N ASP A 57 3.46 8.16 11.93
CA ASP A 57 3.52 9.58 12.28
C ASP A 57 2.68 10.46 11.34
N PHE A 58 1.70 9.86 10.67
CA PHE A 58 0.74 10.53 9.79
C PHE A 58 -0.61 9.85 9.82
N PHE A 59 -1.64 10.51 9.28
CA PHE A 59 -2.98 9.94 9.16
C PHE A 59 -3.24 9.46 7.73
N ARG A 60 -3.70 8.20 7.60
CA ARG A 60 -4.23 7.71 6.33
C ARG A 60 -5.71 7.99 6.24
N LEU A 61 -6.10 8.72 5.20
CA LEU A 61 -7.46 9.17 5.00
C LEU A 61 -8.21 8.24 4.05
N TYR A 62 -9.36 7.80 4.52
CA TYR A 62 -10.37 7.13 3.71
C TYR A 62 -11.61 7.99 3.63
N PHE A 63 -12.32 7.89 2.52
CA PHE A 63 -13.58 8.58 2.33
C PHE A 63 -14.64 7.68 1.70
N PHE A 64 -15.89 8.02 1.95
CA PHE A 64 -17.05 7.51 1.24
C PHE A 64 -17.99 8.69 1.00
N THR A 65 -18.35 8.94 -0.26
CA THR A 65 -19.21 10.08 -0.63
C THR A 65 -20.19 9.73 -1.73
N SER A 66 -21.36 10.33 -1.65
CA SER A 66 -22.37 10.35 -2.73
C SER A 66 -22.36 11.68 -3.48
N ASP A 67 -21.54 12.66 -3.09
CA ASP A 67 -21.48 14.00 -3.66
C ASP A 67 -20.05 14.55 -3.57
N LEU A 68 -19.41 14.78 -4.71
CA LEU A 68 -18.02 15.28 -4.74
C LEU A 68 -17.87 16.72 -4.24
N ALA A 69 -18.90 17.56 -4.40
CA ALA A 69 -18.84 18.92 -3.86
C ALA A 69 -18.91 18.91 -2.33
N ASP A 70 -19.69 18.00 -1.74
CA ASP A 70 -19.73 17.78 -0.32
C ASP A 70 -18.42 17.17 0.23
N LEU A 71 -17.79 16.25 -0.55
CA LEU A 71 -16.46 15.73 -0.24
C LEU A 71 -15.42 16.85 -0.22
N GLU A 72 -15.38 17.70 -1.22
CA GLU A 72 -14.47 18.84 -1.28
C GLU A 72 -14.67 19.77 -0.07
N GLN A 73 -15.93 20.07 0.26
CA GLN A 73 -16.25 20.95 1.39
C GLN A 73 -15.79 20.33 2.73
N ILE A 74 -16.11 19.05 2.98
CA ILE A 74 -15.70 18.40 4.23
C ILE A 74 -14.17 18.26 4.34
N LEU A 75 -13.46 17.95 3.24
CA LEU A 75 -12.01 17.90 3.21
C LEU A 75 -11.37 19.26 3.54
N ARG A 76 -11.99 20.36 3.09
CA ARG A 76 -11.52 21.74 3.36
C ARG A 76 -11.77 22.15 4.79
N ASP A 77 -12.95 21.81 5.33
CA ASP A 77 -13.41 22.25 6.65
C ASP A 77 -12.83 21.45 7.81
N VAL A 78 -12.32 20.25 7.55
CA VAL A 78 -11.74 19.40 8.58
C VAL A 78 -10.34 19.88 8.96
N ASP A 79 -10.18 20.10 10.27
CA ASP A 79 -8.88 20.35 10.90
C ASP A 79 -8.22 19.00 11.22
N PHE A 80 -7.18 18.68 10.48
CA PHE A 80 -6.42 17.44 10.64
C PHE A 80 -5.28 17.64 11.64
N PRO A 81 -5.05 16.67 12.55
CA PRO A 81 -4.10 16.83 13.64
C PRO A 81 -2.62 16.65 13.22
N GLY A 82 -2.34 16.39 11.97
CA GLY A 82 -1.00 16.14 11.42
C GLY A 82 -1.01 16.00 9.92
N ASP A 83 0.06 15.44 9.36
CA ASP A 83 0.13 15.08 7.94
C ASP A 83 -0.95 14.06 7.58
N VAL A 84 -1.60 14.25 6.46
CA VAL A 84 -2.70 13.38 6.01
C VAL A 84 -2.45 12.92 4.59
N VAL A 85 -2.51 11.61 4.39
CA VAL A 85 -2.33 10.97 3.08
C VAL A 85 -3.62 10.28 2.66
N ALA A 86 -4.10 10.58 1.45
CA ALA A 86 -5.18 9.84 0.81
C ALA A 86 -4.64 9.10 -0.42
N GLY A 87 -4.94 7.81 -0.52
CA GLY A 87 -4.76 7.03 -1.75
C GLY A 87 -6.07 6.94 -2.50
N TYR A 88 -6.04 6.93 -3.83
CA TYR A 88 -7.22 6.70 -4.66
C TYR A 88 -6.94 5.72 -5.79
N LEU A 89 -7.57 4.58 -5.69
CA LEU A 89 -7.38 3.45 -6.60
C LEU A 89 -8.39 3.50 -7.74
N THR A 90 -7.92 3.59 -9.00
CA THR A 90 -8.80 3.65 -10.18
C THR A 90 -8.13 3.07 -11.42
N ARG A 91 -8.93 2.67 -12.42
CA ARG A 91 -8.44 2.30 -13.76
C ARG A 91 -8.41 3.48 -14.73
N GLU A 92 -9.27 4.45 -14.50
CA GLU A 92 -9.37 5.66 -15.31
C GLU A 92 -9.11 6.85 -14.40
N ALA A 93 -8.27 7.77 -14.83
CA ALA A 93 -8.01 8.98 -14.05
C ALA A 93 -9.34 9.71 -13.79
N ASP A 94 -9.67 9.87 -12.52
CA ASP A 94 -10.86 10.63 -12.11
C ASP A 94 -10.42 12.07 -11.77
N GLU A 95 -10.43 12.91 -12.79
CA GLU A 95 -10.03 14.31 -12.66
C GLU A 95 -10.87 15.07 -11.62
N LYS A 96 -12.12 14.66 -11.39
CA LYS A 96 -13.00 15.32 -10.42
C LYS A 96 -12.57 15.02 -8.98
N ILE A 97 -12.21 13.77 -8.69
CA ILE A 97 -11.67 13.40 -7.37
C ILE A 97 -10.31 14.06 -7.14
N ALA A 98 -9.43 14.03 -8.15
CA ALA A 98 -8.14 14.71 -8.06
C ALA A 98 -8.31 16.22 -7.83
N ALA A 99 -9.26 16.86 -8.51
CA ALA A 99 -9.58 18.28 -8.32
C ALA A 99 -10.12 18.55 -6.91
N ALA A 100 -11.02 17.72 -6.38
CA ALA A 100 -11.55 17.88 -5.02
C ALA A 100 -10.44 17.82 -3.95
N PHE A 101 -9.49 16.89 -4.10
CA PHE A 101 -8.32 16.84 -3.21
C PHE A 101 -7.45 18.08 -3.35
N HIS A 102 -7.10 18.46 -4.58
CA HIS A 102 -6.25 19.61 -4.82
C HIS A 102 -6.86 20.93 -4.29
N GLN A 103 -8.15 21.17 -4.51
CA GLN A 103 -8.86 22.34 -4.03
C GLN A 103 -9.01 22.36 -2.49
N SER A 104 -8.84 21.20 -1.85
CA SER A 104 -8.85 21.06 -0.39
C SER A 104 -7.44 21.09 0.23
N GLY A 105 -6.41 21.50 -0.54
CA GLY A 105 -5.04 21.68 -0.05
C GLY A 105 -4.20 20.40 -0.05
N PHE A 106 -4.67 19.33 -0.68
CA PHE A 106 -3.86 18.13 -0.89
C PHE A 106 -3.04 18.24 -2.18
N ASN A 107 -1.77 17.90 -2.13
CA ASN A 107 -0.87 17.88 -3.28
C ASN A 107 -0.61 16.44 -3.73
N PRO A 108 -0.57 16.16 -5.04
CA PRO A 108 -0.19 14.86 -5.54
C PRO A 108 1.29 14.59 -5.22
N ILE A 109 1.59 13.43 -4.64
CA ILE A 109 2.96 13.05 -4.23
C ILE A 109 3.49 11.83 -4.97
N ALA A 110 2.62 10.90 -5.39
CA ALA A 110 3.04 9.72 -6.15
C ALA A 110 1.86 9.12 -6.92
N THR A 111 2.20 8.37 -7.96
CA THR A 111 1.27 7.47 -8.64
C THR A 111 1.95 6.11 -8.77
N TYR A 112 1.25 5.07 -8.35
CA TYR A 112 1.68 3.69 -8.54
C TYR A 112 0.83 3.02 -9.61
N ARG A 113 1.46 2.16 -10.39
CA ARG A 113 0.79 1.36 -11.42
C ARG A 113 0.91 -0.09 -11.05
N ARG A 114 -0.20 -0.82 -11.14
CA ARG A 114 -0.19 -2.25 -10.86
C ARG A 114 0.29 -3.03 -12.08
N MET A 115 1.25 -3.94 -11.83
CA MET A 115 1.62 -4.97 -12.80
C MET A 115 1.09 -6.32 -12.33
N ILE A 116 0.64 -7.12 -13.27
CA ILE A 116 0.16 -8.48 -13.06
C ILE A 116 0.90 -9.47 -13.94
N THR A 117 0.98 -10.70 -13.49
CA THR A 117 1.34 -11.84 -14.33
C THR A 117 0.47 -13.04 -13.98
N TYR A 118 0.12 -13.84 -14.97
CA TYR A 118 -0.56 -15.13 -14.79
C TYR A 118 0.42 -16.31 -14.90
N ARG A 119 1.67 -16.02 -15.24
CA ARG A 119 2.73 -17.00 -15.38
C ARG A 119 4.03 -16.40 -14.87
N LEU A 120 4.31 -16.63 -13.59
CA LEU A 120 5.59 -16.23 -12.99
C LEU A 120 6.75 -16.85 -13.76
N PRO A 121 7.89 -16.12 -13.90
CA PRO A 121 9.08 -16.62 -14.55
C PRO A 121 9.50 -17.99 -14.01
N PRO A 122 9.77 -18.98 -14.87
CA PRO A 122 10.19 -20.30 -14.41
C PRO A 122 11.60 -20.22 -13.81
N GLN A 123 11.71 -20.56 -12.54
CA GLN A 123 12.98 -20.66 -11.83
C GLN A 123 13.04 -21.95 -11.01
N ARG A 124 14.23 -22.50 -10.88
CA ARG A 124 14.45 -23.65 -10.02
C ARG A 124 14.47 -23.20 -8.55
N PRO A 125 13.86 -23.96 -7.64
CA PRO A 125 14.00 -23.72 -6.22
C PRO A 125 15.48 -23.73 -5.80
N ASN A 126 15.87 -22.76 -4.97
CA ASN A 126 17.22 -22.75 -4.41
C ASN A 126 17.19 -23.51 -3.07
N PRO A 127 17.92 -24.64 -2.91
CA PRO A 127 17.96 -25.40 -1.68
C PRO A 127 18.64 -24.64 -0.52
N ALA A 128 19.44 -23.62 -0.84
CA ALA A 128 20.11 -22.76 0.14
C ALA A 128 19.34 -21.44 0.37
N LEU A 129 18.03 -21.41 0.09
CA LEU A 129 17.18 -20.27 0.34
C LEU A 129 17.11 -19.99 1.84
N GLU A 130 17.41 -18.73 2.22
CA GLU A 130 17.29 -18.29 3.59
C GLU A 130 15.99 -17.51 3.81
N TYR A 131 15.30 -17.83 4.90
CA TYR A 131 14.16 -17.07 5.40
C TYR A 131 14.61 -16.15 6.54
N ALA A 132 13.91 -15.02 6.68
CA ALA A 132 14.03 -14.20 7.86
C ALA A 132 13.53 -14.98 9.10
N ILE A 133 14.14 -14.69 10.25
CA ILE A 133 13.74 -15.21 11.56
C ILE A 133 13.26 -14.06 12.46
N ALA A 134 12.65 -14.36 13.59
CA ALA A 134 12.10 -13.36 14.49
C ALA A 134 13.11 -12.26 14.91
N ALA A 135 14.39 -12.64 15.09
CA ALA A 135 15.44 -11.70 15.43
C ALA A 135 15.79 -10.69 14.31
N ASP A 136 15.34 -10.92 13.09
CA ASP A 136 15.61 -10.06 11.95
C ASP A 136 14.58 -8.94 11.79
N VAL A 137 13.46 -9.00 12.50
CA VAL A 137 12.30 -8.08 12.31
C VAL A 137 12.72 -6.63 12.46
N ASP A 138 13.50 -6.30 13.48
CA ASP A 138 13.93 -4.92 13.72
C ASP A 138 14.80 -4.39 12.58
N GLN A 139 15.79 -5.16 12.12
CA GLN A 139 16.64 -4.76 11.00
C GLN A 139 15.81 -4.59 9.72
N ILE A 140 14.95 -5.56 9.38
CA ILE A 140 14.13 -5.49 8.16
C ILE A 140 13.17 -4.30 8.22
N TYR A 141 12.59 -4.01 9.40
CA TYR A 141 11.72 -2.86 9.60
C TYR A 141 12.46 -1.54 9.30
N GLU A 142 13.63 -1.35 9.89
CA GLU A 142 14.46 -0.17 9.64
C GLU A 142 14.89 -0.05 8.17
N ASP A 143 15.31 -1.15 7.55
CA ASP A 143 15.69 -1.22 6.14
C ASP A 143 14.52 -0.83 5.21
N LEU A 144 13.29 -1.26 5.51
CA LEU A 144 12.10 -0.88 4.76
C LEU A 144 11.84 0.63 4.88
N PHE A 145 11.90 1.21 6.09
CA PHE A 145 11.69 2.65 6.29
C PHE A 145 12.80 3.52 5.69
N GLN A 146 14.02 2.98 5.58
CA GLN A 146 15.12 3.65 4.89
C GLN A 146 14.95 3.64 3.37
N THR A 147 14.34 2.58 2.81
CA THR A 147 14.29 2.35 1.36
C THR A 147 13.03 2.89 0.71
N PHE A 148 11.90 2.79 1.40
CA PHE A 148 10.57 3.05 0.86
C PHE A 148 9.93 4.28 1.50
N ASN A 149 8.98 4.89 0.78
CA ASN A 149 8.28 6.08 1.25
C ASN A 149 7.14 5.69 2.21
N LYS A 150 7.22 6.15 3.47
CA LYS A 150 6.22 5.84 4.50
C LYS A 150 4.79 6.23 4.12
N TYR A 151 4.60 7.29 3.32
CA TYR A 151 3.28 7.78 2.92
C TYR A 151 2.62 6.92 1.85
N THR A 152 3.41 6.30 0.96
CA THR A 152 2.89 5.70 -0.28
C THR A 152 3.11 4.20 -0.42
N ASP A 153 4.10 3.64 0.28
CA ASP A 153 4.46 2.23 0.12
C ASP A 153 3.76 1.28 1.12
N HIS A 154 2.79 1.78 1.92
CA HIS A 154 2.03 0.96 2.88
C HIS A 154 2.90 0.08 3.77
N LEU A 155 3.93 0.68 4.37
CA LEU A 155 4.90 -0.05 5.20
C LEU A 155 4.23 -0.78 6.35
N PRO A 156 4.65 -2.02 6.66
CA PRO A 156 4.05 -2.80 7.72
C PRO A 156 4.45 -2.24 9.09
N THR A 157 3.60 -2.43 10.08
CA THR A 157 4.01 -2.33 11.49
C THR A 157 4.97 -3.48 11.82
N LYS A 158 5.71 -3.37 12.94
CA LYS A 158 6.59 -4.46 13.41
C LYS A 158 5.81 -5.75 13.64
N ASP A 159 4.60 -5.69 14.21
CA ASP A 159 3.76 -6.86 14.45
C ASP A 159 3.33 -7.52 13.13
N ARG A 160 2.97 -6.71 12.13
CA ARG A 160 2.63 -7.21 10.81
C ARG A 160 3.84 -7.83 10.12
N LEU A 161 5.01 -7.19 10.22
CA LEU A 161 6.26 -7.75 9.69
C LEU A 161 6.63 -9.05 10.40
N HIS A 162 6.47 -9.14 11.72
CA HIS A 162 6.63 -10.38 12.47
C HIS A 162 5.71 -11.48 11.95
N SER A 163 4.45 -11.16 11.64
CA SER A 163 3.54 -12.13 11.03
C SER A 163 4.02 -12.61 9.65
N TYR A 164 4.64 -11.73 8.84
CA TYR A 164 5.24 -12.14 7.56
C TYR A 164 6.40 -13.13 7.77
N VAL A 165 7.24 -12.88 8.77
CA VAL A 165 8.37 -13.78 9.12
C VAL A 165 7.86 -15.14 9.57
N VAL A 166 6.87 -15.19 10.47
CA VAL A 166 6.25 -16.44 10.95
C VAL A 166 5.65 -17.26 9.80
N ASN A 167 5.04 -16.58 8.82
CA ASN A 167 4.46 -17.24 7.65
C ASN A 167 5.48 -17.58 6.56
N GLN A 168 6.78 -17.33 6.79
CA GLN A 168 7.84 -17.50 5.78
C GLN A 168 7.56 -16.71 4.50
N TRP A 169 7.09 -15.49 4.64
CA TRP A 169 6.85 -14.55 3.54
C TRP A 169 7.98 -13.54 3.36
N VAL A 170 9.08 -13.72 4.07
CA VAL A 170 10.28 -12.90 3.93
C VAL A 170 11.46 -13.81 3.64
N ILE A 171 12.08 -13.63 2.47
CA ILE A 171 13.34 -14.26 2.10
C ILE A 171 14.46 -13.22 2.15
N VAL A 172 15.64 -13.63 2.55
CA VAL A 172 16.76 -12.72 2.80
C VAL A 172 18.02 -13.16 2.04
N ASN A 173 18.90 -12.19 1.77
CA ASN A 173 20.29 -12.40 1.42
C ASN A 173 21.16 -11.88 2.56
N ARG A 174 21.97 -12.76 3.16
CA ARG A 174 22.76 -12.47 4.36
C ARG A 174 24.25 -12.61 4.07
N GLN A 175 25.04 -11.70 4.61
CA GLN A 175 26.49 -11.79 4.57
C GLN A 175 27.05 -11.43 5.95
N ALA A 176 27.93 -12.25 6.49
CA ALA A 176 28.53 -12.07 7.81
C ALA A 176 27.49 -11.79 8.92
N GLY A 177 26.36 -12.48 8.89
CA GLY A 177 25.28 -12.34 9.87
C GLY A 177 24.33 -11.15 9.64
N ARG A 178 24.66 -10.20 8.76
CA ARG A 178 23.82 -9.04 8.43
C ARG A 178 22.97 -9.28 7.18
N ILE A 179 21.72 -8.87 7.21
CA ILE A 179 20.87 -8.86 6.02
C ILE A 179 21.31 -7.73 5.10
N LEU A 180 21.62 -8.05 3.85
CA LEU A 180 21.97 -7.09 2.81
C LEU A 180 20.84 -6.87 1.81
N GLY A 181 19.78 -7.69 1.87
CA GLY A 181 18.62 -7.54 1.01
C GLY A 181 17.52 -8.51 1.40
N ALA A 182 16.30 -8.15 1.11
CA ALA A 182 15.14 -8.99 1.38
C ALA A 182 14.05 -8.85 0.30
N VAL A 183 13.23 -9.89 0.20
CA VAL A 183 11.95 -9.87 -0.51
C VAL A 183 10.85 -10.15 0.50
N CYS A 184 9.90 -9.24 0.61
CA CYS A 184 8.68 -9.43 1.38
C CYS A 184 7.50 -9.61 0.43
N PHE A 185 6.68 -10.61 0.68
CA PHE A 185 5.51 -10.93 -0.12
C PHE A 185 4.37 -11.43 0.75
N GLN A 186 3.18 -11.54 0.18
CA GLN A 186 2.02 -12.15 0.82
C GLN A 186 1.33 -13.12 -0.15
N LEU A 187 0.61 -14.10 0.38
CA LEU A 187 -0.15 -15.08 -0.39
C LEU A 187 -1.65 -14.95 -0.07
N PRO A 188 -2.35 -13.94 -0.59
CA PRO A 188 -3.80 -13.84 -0.44
C PRO A 188 -4.50 -14.83 -1.40
N GLY A 189 -4.50 -16.11 -1.05
CA GLY A 189 -5.05 -17.18 -1.89
C GLY A 189 -4.09 -17.68 -2.98
N PRO A 190 -4.53 -17.91 -4.24
CA PRO A 190 -3.73 -18.55 -5.28
C PRO A 190 -2.75 -17.62 -5.99
N ARG A 191 -2.65 -16.37 -5.56
CA ARG A 191 -1.77 -15.35 -6.15
C ARG A 191 -0.79 -14.86 -5.12
N VAL A 192 0.34 -14.35 -5.57
CA VAL A 192 1.29 -13.65 -4.72
C VAL A 192 1.13 -12.13 -4.88
N ASN A 193 1.11 -11.43 -3.76
CA ASN A 193 1.36 -10.00 -3.70
C ASN A 193 2.84 -9.80 -3.40
N TYR A 194 3.58 -9.26 -4.36
CA TYR A 194 5.00 -9.00 -4.27
C TYR A 194 5.20 -7.58 -3.73
N ASN A 195 5.38 -7.43 -2.41
CA ASN A 195 5.28 -6.14 -1.73
C ASN A 195 6.57 -5.34 -1.83
N TYR A 196 7.69 -5.88 -1.32
CA TYR A 196 8.93 -5.14 -1.18
C TYR A 196 10.12 -5.99 -1.64
N LEU A 197 11.05 -5.36 -2.34
CA LEU A 197 12.37 -5.89 -2.63
C LEU A 197 13.39 -4.78 -2.45
N TYR A 198 14.37 -4.98 -1.57
CA TYR A 198 15.51 -4.09 -1.41
C TYR A 198 16.83 -4.87 -1.42
N ASN A 199 17.92 -4.17 -1.76
CA ASN A 199 19.27 -4.74 -1.78
C ASN A 199 20.32 -3.67 -1.52
N PHE A 200 21.05 -3.79 -0.43
CA PHE A 200 22.13 -2.90 -0.01
C PHE A 200 23.53 -3.44 -0.32
N SER A 201 23.67 -4.59 -0.98
CA SER A 201 24.98 -5.14 -1.33
C SER A 201 25.76 -4.29 -2.32
N GLY A 202 25.08 -3.32 -2.99
CA GLY A 202 25.68 -2.57 -4.11
C GLY A 202 25.84 -3.39 -5.40
N ASN A 203 25.54 -4.68 -5.37
CA ASN A 203 25.71 -5.60 -6.49
C ASN A 203 24.35 -5.96 -7.11
N GLY A 204 24.16 -5.60 -8.39
CA GLY A 204 22.93 -5.91 -9.12
C GLY A 204 22.65 -7.41 -9.28
N LEU A 205 23.69 -8.25 -9.24
CA LEU A 205 23.52 -9.71 -9.32
C LEU A 205 22.84 -10.26 -8.05
N ASP A 206 23.07 -9.66 -6.90
CA ASP A 206 22.41 -10.07 -5.65
C ASP A 206 20.92 -9.71 -5.67
N PHE A 207 20.56 -8.58 -6.28
CA PHE A 207 19.16 -8.22 -6.55
C PHE A 207 18.48 -9.29 -7.42
N LEU A 208 19.11 -9.65 -8.56
CA LEU A 208 18.57 -10.66 -9.46
C LEU A 208 18.50 -12.05 -8.80
N ARG A 209 19.48 -12.38 -7.94
CA ARG A 209 19.48 -13.63 -7.18
C ARG A 209 18.30 -13.70 -6.20
N LEU A 210 18.04 -12.63 -5.44
CA LEU A 210 16.87 -12.56 -4.56
C LEU A 210 15.56 -12.72 -5.35
N GLN A 211 15.44 -12.04 -6.46
CA GLN A 211 14.26 -12.14 -7.32
C GLN A 211 14.08 -13.55 -7.90
N ASN A 212 15.16 -14.19 -8.35
CA ASN A 212 15.12 -15.57 -8.84
C ASN A 212 14.77 -16.56 -7.72
N ASN A 213 15.30 -16.36 -6.51
CA ASN A 213 14.95 -17.14 -5.34
C ASN A 213 13.45 -17.03 -5.03
N PHE A 214 12.90 -15.83 -5.10
CA PHE A 214 11.47 -15.61 -4.94
C PHE A 214 10.66 -16.39 -6.00
N TYR A 215 11.00 -16.32 -7.27
CA TYR A 215 10.30 -17.07 -8.31
C TYR A 215 10.41 -18.58 -8.13
N GLY A 216 11.61 -19.09 -7.77
CA GLY A 216 11.82 -20.50 -7.46
C GLY A 216 10.94 -20.99 -6.31
N LEU A 217 10.85 -20.19 -5.24
CA LEU A 217 9.98 -20.45 -4.09
C LEU A 217 8.49 -20.46 -4.51
N MET A 218 8.05 -19.50 -5.31
CA MET A 218 6.66 -19.46 -5.79
C MET A 218 6.33 -20.72 -6.61
N HIS A 219 7.24 -21.16 -7.49
CA HIS A 219 7.10 -22.41 -8.23
C HIS A 219 6.97 -23.62 -7.31
N GLN A 220 7.83 -23.72 -6.29
CA GLN A 220 7.79 -24.78 -5.29
C GLN A 220 6.44 -24.83 -4.53
N ARG A 221 5.88 -23.64 -4.24
CA ARG A 221 4.57 -23.50 -3.58
C ARG A 221 3.38 -23.65 -4.53
N GLY A 222 3.59 -23.92 -5.81
CA GLY A 222 2.53 -24.05 -6.81
C GLY A 222 1.87 -22.72 -7.23
N ILE A 223 2.41 -21.59 -6.81
CA ILE A 223 1.91 -20.25 -7.17
C ILE A 223 2.37 -19.90 -8.58
N ARG A 224 1.42 -19.50 -9.43
CA ARG A 224 1.68 -19.20 -10.86
C ARG A 224 1.40 -17.76 -11.22
N ALA A 225 0.58 -17.07 -10.46
CA ALA A 225 0.11 -15.72 -10.74
C ALA A 225 0.47 -14.77 -9.60
N GLY A 226 0.61 -13.49 -9.94
CA GLY A 226 0.91 -12.47 -8.94
C GLY A 226 0.61 -11.06 -9.42
N PHE A 227 0.74 -10.12 -8.50
CA PHE A 227 0.71 -8.70 -8.78
C PHE A 227 1.74 -7.97 -7.91
N LEU A 228 2.13 -6.80 -8.36
CA LEU A 228 3.01 -5.87 -7.67
C LEU A 228 2.64 -4.44 -8.05
N TRP A 229 3.11 -3.50 -7.26
CA TRP A 229 2.93 -2.08 -7.52
C TRP A 229 4.28 -1.42 -7.81
N ILE A 230 4.33 -0.56 -8.82
CA ILE A 230 5.53 0.19 -9.20
C ILE A 230 5.19 1.67 -9.25
N ASN A 231 5.99 2.49 -8.57
CA ASN A 231 5.92 3.93 -8.75
C ASN A 231 6.15 4.26 -10.24
N GLN A 232 5.26 5.05 -10.83
CA GLN A 232 5.30 5.34 -12.27
C GLN A 232 6.61 5.99 -12.75
N THR A 233 7.35 6.63 -11.84
CA THR A 233 8.66 7.23 -12.15
C THR A 233 9.78 6.20 -12.21
N ASN A 234 9.58 4.99 -11.67
CA ASN A 234 10.57 3.90 -11.69
C ASN A 234 10.49 3.09 -12.98
N THR A 235 10.77 3.74 -14.11
CA THR A 235 10.69 3.14 -15.44
C THR A 235 11.68 1.98 -15.64
N ARG A 236 12.84 2.03 -14.97
CA ARG A 236 13.86 0.96 -15.04
C ARG A 236 13.35 -0.34 -14.42
N LEU A 237 12.70 -0.26 -13.25
CA LEU A 237 12.13 -1.43 -12.60
C LEU A 237 10.92 -1.96 -13.36
N ALA A 238 10.10 -1.06 -13.94
CA ALA A 238 9.00 -1.44 -14.82
C ALA A 238 9.48 -2.25 -16.02
N ALA A 239 10.49 -1.75 -16.75
CA ALA A 239 11.06 -2.44 -17.91
C ALA A 239 11.66 -3.81 -17.54
N LEU A 240 12.31 -3.92 -16.37
CA LEU A 240 12.81 -5.20 -15.87
C LEU A 240 11.66 -6.21 -15.67
N HIS A 241 10.58 -5.82 -15.02
CA HIS A 241 9.44 -6.70 -14.82
C HIS A 241 8.71 -7.03 -16.14
N GLU A 242 8.59 -6.07 -17.05
CA GLU A 242 8.04 -6.34 -18.39
C GLU A 242 8.84 -7.40 -19.15
N SER A 243 10.18 -7.33 -19.09
CA SER A 243 11.06 -8.34 -19.70
C SER A 243 10.88 -9.75 -19.11
N MET A 244 10.33 -9.83 -17.88
CA MET A 244 9.99 -11.06 -17.17
C MET A 244 8.52 -11.50 -17.35
N GLY A 245 7.76 -10.86 -18.24
CA GLY A 245 6.38 -11.23 -18.56
C GLY A 245 5.32 -10.62 -17.66
N TRP A 246 5.68 -9.64 -16.83
CA TRP A 246 4.70 -8.82 -16.12
C TRP A 246 4.15 -7.76 -17.06
N ARG A 247 2.91 -7.32 -16.82
CA ARG A 247 2.27 -6.27 -17.64
C ARG A 247 1.38 -5.39 -16.78
N PHE A 248 1.28 -4.14 -17.12
CA PHE A 248 0.31 -3.24 -16.51
C PHE A 248 -1.12 -3.68 -16.85
N ASP A 249 -2.01 -3.65 -15.86
CA ASP A 249 -3.43 -4.02 -16.03
C ASP A 249 -4.37 -2.82 -16.04
N GLY A 250 -3.80 -1.62 -16.04
CA GLY A 250 -4.52 -0.35 -16.05
C GLY A 250 -4.90 0.18 -14.67
N LEU A 251 -4.74 -0.61 -13.60
CA LEU A 251 -5.04 -0.12 -12.26
C LEU A 251 -3.92 0.80 -11.76
N GLN A 252 -4.29 1.96 -11.22
CA GLN A 252 -3.40 2.98 -10.70
C GLN A 252 -3.84 3.39 -9.30
N ASP A 253 -2.89 3.74 -8.45
CA ASP A 253 -3.11 4.29 -7.12
C ASP A 253 -2.47 5.67 -7.04
N TYR A 254 -3.28 6.69 -6.88
CA TYR A 254 -2.88 8.10 -6.79
C TYR A 254 -2.80 8.48 -5.32
N PHE A 255 -1.66 9.03 -4.91
CA PHE A 255 -1.45 9.49 -3.54
C PHE A 255 -1.40 11.01 -3.46
N PHE A 256 -2.14 11.54 -2.51
CA PHE A 256 -2.25 12.97 -2.20
C PHE A 256 -1.86 13.19 -0.75
N LEU A 257 -1.06 14.23 -0.49
CA LEU A 257 -0.61 14.62 0.85
C LEU A 257 -1.10 16.04 1.16
N ARG A 258 -1.69 16.21 2.32
CA ARG A 258 -1.88 17.51 2.97
C ARG A 258 -0.99 17.55 4.19
N SER A 259 0.07 18.36 4.13
CA SER A 259 0.97 18.56 5.26
C SER A 259 0.32 19.43 6.32
N SER A 260 0.59 19.11 7.59
CA SER A 260 0.26 20.01 8.70
C SER A 260 0.98 21.36 8.48
N VAL A 261 0.22 22.44 8.59
CA VAL A 261 0.83 23.78 8.61
C VAL A 261 1.51 23.93 9.98
N ASN A 262 2.84 23.98 9.98
CA ASN A 262 3.62 24.33 11.16
C ASN A 262 3.40 25.78 11.55
#